data_270af1d3e7b3aac1797f794331a5832b
#
_entry.id   270af1d3e7b3aac1797f794331a5832b
#
_cell.length_a   1.000
_cell.length_b   1.000
_cell.length_c   1.000
_cell.angle_alpha   90.00
_cell.angle_beta   90.00
_cell.angle_gamma   90.00
#
_symmetry.space_group_name_H-M   'P 1'
#
loop_
_entity.id
_entity.type
_entity.pdbx_description
1 polymer ?
#
loop_
_entity_poly.entity_id
_entity_poly.type
_entity_poly.pdbx_seq_one_letter_code
_entity_poly.pdbx_strand_id
1 'polypeptide(L)'
;MSLAGCSFTEEKGDYMPCLKLKRGKTVNIEFSSGSHAGQTAEEAGQMMKDQKRCVDAWVNEEGRCVLKFNQDQLKAEYDKTVGDIKTAIKQADKPVEVNYDCNEITYYVDNSTELMDFSYTHVVLVGECKLIQAYAGIPYDERELTIKFIYQPTGEVMFELHITNDNSDASLTKEEFEKKLEEMKQGEQAGIRVRHISRMP
;
A
#
# COMPACT_ATOMS: atom_id res chain seq x y z
N MET A 1 -2.91 27.25 -5.79
CA MET A 1 -1.46 27.00 -5.55
C MET A 1 -1.11 25.75 -6.31
N SER A 2 -0.18 25.82 -7.28
CA SER A 2 0.18 24.73 -8.15
C SER A 2 0.98 23.68 -7.37
N LEU A 3 0.49 22.45 -7.28
CA LEU A 3 1.24 21.31 -6.78
C LEU A 3 2.30 20.99 -7.84
N ALA A 4 3.57 21.23 -7.49
CA ALA A 4 4.70 20.82 -8.32
C ALA A 4 4.70 19.29 -8.38
N GLY A 5 4.31 18.75 -9.53
CA GLY A 5 4.42 17.34 -9.82
C GLY A 5 5.90 16.92 -9.79
N CYS A 6 6.25 15.99 -8.92
CA CYS A 6 7.53 15.30 -8.99
C CYS A 6 7.55 14.48 -10.29
N SER A 7 8.36 14.88 -11.28
CA SER A 7 8.56 14.11 -12.50
C SER A 7 9.61 13.04 -12.24
N PHE A 8 9.34 11.83 -12.69
CA PHE A 8 10.14 10.63 -12.47
C PHE A 8 10.97 10.23 -13.69
N THR A 9 12.21 9.79 -13.45
CA THR A 9 12.98 9.00 -14.39
C THR A 9 13.12 7.59 -13.84
N GLU A 10 12.64 6.64 -14.62
CA GLU A 10 12.54 5.22 -14.27
C GLU A 10 13.92 4.56 -14.13
N GLU A 11 14.35 4.32 -12.87
CA GLU A 11 15.13 3.13 -12.55
C GLU A 11 14.32 2.33 -11.52
N LYS A 12 13.92 1.09 -11.88
CA LYS A 12 13.24 0.17 -10.95
C LYS A 12 14.07 0.01 -9.68
N GLY A 13 13.68 0.67 -8.61
CA GLY A 13 14.32 0.51 -7.30
C GLY A 13 14.49 1.78 -6.46
N ASP A 14 14.25 2.96 -7.01
CA ASP A 14 14.44 4.24 -6.28
C ASP A 14 13.14 4.84 -5.72
N TYR A 15 12.20 3.97 -5.31
CA TYR A 15 11.01 4.44 -4.61
C TYR A 15 11.39 5.21 -3.34
N MET A 16 10.91 6.45 -3.22
CA MET A 16 11.07 7.31 -2.05
C MET A 16 9.76 8.05 -1.78
N PRO A 17 9.07 7.81 -0.66
CA PRO A 17 7.85 8.54 -0.34
C PRO A 17 8.11 10.04 -0.22
N CYS A 18 7.16 10.86 -0.66
CA CYS A 18 7.17 12.31 -0.48
C CYS A 18 6.72 12.75 0.91
N LEU A 19 6.07 11.86 1.66
CA LEU A 19 5.60 12.13 3.01
C LEU A 19 6.77 12.40 3.96
N LYS A 20 6.73 13.54 4.62
CA LYS A 20 7.77 13.95 5.58
C LYS A 20 7.43 13.43 6.96
N LEU A 21 8.44 12.91 7.66
CA LEU A 21 8.33 12.52 9.05
C LEU A 21 7.73 13.63 9.94
N LYS A 22 6.82 13.24 10.82
CA LYS A 22 6.28 14.10 11.86
C LYS A 22 7.43 14.63 12.73
N ARG A 23 7.49 15.95 12.92
CA ARG A 23 8.55 16.59 13.71
C ARG A 23 8.11 16.83 15.15
N GLY A 24 9.04 16.77 16.08
CA GLY A 24 8.86 17.04 17.50
C GLY A 24 9.98 16.44 18.33
N LYS A 25 10.17 16.89 19.57
CA LYS A 25 11.13 16.29 20.49
C LYS A 25 10.80 14.80 20.73
N THR A 26 9.51 14.52 20.89
CA THR A 26 8.92 13.19 20.85
C THR A 26 7.62 13.24 20.06
N VAL A 27 7.25 12.12 19.44
CA VAL A 27 6.05 11.99 18.61
C VAL A 27 5.27 10.76 19.07
N ASN A 28 3.98 10.93 19.31
CA ASN A 28 3.06 9.82 19.58
C ASN A 28 2.37 9.42 18.29
N ILE A 29 2.32 8.13 18.03
CA ILE A 29 1.72 7.53 16.84
C ILE A 29 0.81 6.39 17.27
N GLU A 30 -0.41 6.39 16.80
CA GLU A 30 -1.41 5.35 17.06
C GLU A 30 -1.33 4.26 15.99
N PHE A 31 -1.47 3.00 16.45
CA PHE A 31 -1.54 1.81 15.63
C PHE A 31 -2.78 1.00 15.99
N SER A 32 -3.27 0.17 15.07
CA SER A 32 -4.39 -0.72 15.34
C SER A 32 -4.10 -1.69 16.50
N SER A 33 -5.15 -2.14 17.18
CA SER A 33 -5.06 -3.10 18.28
C SER A 33 -4.54 -4.50 17.88
N GLY A 34 -4.39 -4.76 16.57
CA GLY A 34 -4.05 -6.07 16.04
C GLY A 34 -2.92 -6.07 15.03
N SER A 35 -1.88 -5.24 15.22
CA SER A 35 -0.80 -5.06 14.24
C SER A 35 0.05 -6.30 13.94
N HIS A 36 0.00 -7.33 14.79
CA HIS A 36 0.65 -8.62 14.55
C HIS A 36 -0.31 -9.75 14.92
N ALA A 37 -0.47 -10.73 14.03
CA ALA A 37 -1.38 -11.85 14.21
C ALA A 37 -1.26 -12.50 15.60
N GLY A 38 -2.30 -12.38 16.41
CA GLY A 38 -2.40 -12.99 17.72
C GLY A 38 -1.81 -12.21 18.89
N GLN A 39 -1.29 -10.98 18.69
CA GLN A 39 -0.82 -10.14 19.79
C GLN A 39 -1.87 -9.08 20.17
N THR A 40 -1.96 -8.78 21.47
CA THR A 40 -2.71 -7.62 21.97
C THR A 40 -1.94 -6.32 21.72
N ALA A 41 -2.65 -5.18 21.79
CA ALA A 41 -2.03 -3.86 21.69
C ALA A 41 -0.95 -3.64 22.77
N GLU A 42 -1.17 -4.15 23.99
CA GLU A 42 -0.23 -4.11 25.10
C GLU A 42 1.04 -4.91 24.81
N GLU A 43 0.89 -6.14 24.32
CA GLU A 43 2.00 -7.03 24.00
C GLU A 43 2.85 -6.45 22.87
N ALA A 44 2.21 -5.91 21.82
CA ALA A 44 2.91 -5.23 20.73
C ALA A 44 3.69 -4.00 21.21
N GLY A 45 3.07 -3.16 22.04
CA GLY A 45 3.71 -2.00 22.64
C GLY A 45 4.89 -2.37 23.54
N GLN A 46 4.72 -3.38 24.39
CA GLN A 46 5.78 -3.85 25.29
C GLN A 46 6.98 -4.41 24.50
N MET A 47 6.72 -5.19 23.46
CA MET A 47 7.78 -5.70 22.57
C MET A 47 8.61 -4.56 21.93
N MET A 48 7.96 -3.49 21.46
CA MET A 48 8.65 -2.33 20.90
C MET A 48 9.54 -1.61 21.91
N LYS A 49 9.09 -1.52 23.17
CA LYS A 49 9.88 -0.98 24.29
C LYS A 49 11.09 -1.85 24.62
N ASP A 50 10.89 -3.15 24.74
CA ASP A 50 11.95 -4.11 25.08
C ASP A 50 13.05 -4.12 24.02
N GLN A 51 12.68 -3.96 22.76
CA GLN A 51 13.59 -3.82 21.62
C GLN A 51 14.19 -2.40 21.50
N LYS A 52 13.85 -1.46 22.38
CA LYS A 52 14.28 -0.04 22.36
C LYS A 52 13.93 0.69 21.05
N ARG A 53 12.92 0.22 20.36
CA ARG A 53 12.43 0.81 19.11
C ARG A 53 11.52 2.03 19.34
N CYS A 54 10.95 2.16 20.54
CA CYS A 54 10.22 3.35 20.98
C CYS A 54 10.68 3.78 22.39
N VAL A 55 10.35 5.02 22.77
CA VAL A 55 10.61 5.56 24.12
C VAL A 55 9.63 5.00 25.12
N ASP A 56 8.36 4.90 24.73
CA ASP A 56 7.25 4.45 25.57
C ASP A 56 6.12 3.89 24.72
N ALA A 57 5.25 3.09 25.32
CA ALA A 57 4.07 2.52 24.69
C ALA A 57 2.94 2.37 25.71
N TRP A 58 1.70 2.59 25.28
CA TRP A 58 0.47 2.37 26.06
C TRP A 58 -0.71 2.10 25.14
N VAL A 59 -1.80 1.66 25.70
CA VAL A 59 -3.08 1.53 25.02
C VAL A 59 -3.95 2.73 25.38
N ASN A 60 -4.56 3.38 24.37
CA ASN A 60 -5.46 4.50 24.58
C ASN A 60 -6.90 4.03 24.91
N GLU A 61 -7.82 4.98 25.10
CA GLU A 61 -9.22 4.70 25.46
C GLU A 61 -9.97 3.94 24.35
N GLU A 62 -9.53 4.07 23.08
CA GLU A 62 -10.07 3.33 21.94
C GLU A 62 -9.47 1.92 21.76
N GLY A 63 -8.61 1.48 22.69
CA GLY A 63 -7.95 0.18 22.63
C GLY A 63 -6.81 0.10 21.62
N ARG A 64 -6.31 1.24 21.10
CA ARG A 64 -5.23 1.32 20.13
C ARG A 64 -3.88 1.40 20.83
N CYS A 65 -2.86 0.74 20.27
CA CYS A 65 -1.48 0.88 20.72
C CYS A 65 -0.93 2.25 20.33
N VAL A 66 -0.47 3.03 21.30
CA VAL A 66 0.20 4.31 21.06
C VAL A 66 1.69 4.13 21.37
N LEU A 67 2.53 4.38 20.39
CA LEU A 67 3.98 4.36 20.51
C LEU A 67 4.53 5.77 20.54
N LYS A 68 5.40 6.05 21.52
CA LYS A 68 6.12 7.31 21.64
C LYS A 68 7.53 7.14 21.12
N PHE A 69 7.90 7.92 20.12
CA PHE A 69 9.22 7.90 19.49
C PHE A 69 10.00 9.17 19.80
N ASN A 70 11.31 9.08 19.90
CA ASN A 70 12.19 10.20 19.59
C ASN A 70 12.44 10.27 18.08
N GLN A 71 13.12 11.32 17.60
CA GLN A 71 13.30 11.50 16.15
C GLN A 71 14.20 10.45 15.50
N ASP A 72 15.20 9.95 16.22
CA ASP A 72 16.12 8.91 15.68
C ASP A 72 15.39 7.58 15.55
N GLN A 73 14.60 7.21 16.55
CA GLN A 73 13.77 6.00 16.51
C GLN A 73 12.73 6.07 15.39
N LEU A 74 12.02 7.21 15.31
CA LEU A 74 11.01 7.43 14.27
C LEU A 74 11.63 7.34 12.87
N LYS A 75 12.83 7.94 12.69
CA LYS A 75 13.55 7.87 11.44
C LYS A 75 13.98 6.43 11.11
N ALA A 76 14.48 5.69 12.09
CA ALA A 76 14.88 4.29 11.87
C ALA A 76 13.71 3.41 11.43
N GLU A 77 12.53 3.56 12.06
CA GLU A 77 11.32 2.83 11.67
C GLU A 77 10.86 3.23 10.26
N TYR A 78 10.85 4.52 9.95
CA TYR A 78 10.50 5.03 8.63
C TYR A 78 11.44 4.48 7.54
N ASP A 79 12.75 4.59 7.74
CA ASP A 79 13.76 4.11 6.76
C ASP A 79 13.63 2.60 6.54
N LYS A 80 13.37 1.83 7.61
CA LYS A 80 13.09 0.41 7.51
C LYS A 80 11.87 0.14 6.64
N THR A 81 10.74 0.78 6.93
CA THR A 81 9.48 0.63 6.19
C THR A 81 9.64 0.98 4.71
N VAL A 82 10.38 2.05 4.38
CA VAL A 82 10.73 2.38 2.99
C VAL A 82 11.53 1.26 2.33
N GLY A 83 12.48 0.66 3.05
CA GLY A 83 13.25 -0.49 2.59
C GLY A 83 12.38 -1.73 2.32
N ASP A 84 11.42 -1.98 3.20
CA ASP A 84 10.47 -3.10 3.06
C ASP A 84 9.55 -2.92 1.84
N ILE A 85 9.03 -1.69 1.59
CA ILE A 85 8.27 -1.36 0.37
C ILE A 85 9.11 -1.61 -0.89
N LYS A 86 10.35 -1.07 -0.94
CA LYS A 86 11.26 -1.30 -2.07
C LYS A 86 11.50 -2.78 -2.34
N THR A 87 11.70 -3.54 -1.28
CA THR A 87 11.93 -4.98 -1.37
C THR A 87 10.70 -5.70 -1.90
N ALA A 88 9.51 -5.37 -1.41
CA ALA A 88 8.24 -5.94 -1.86
C ALA A 88 7.98 -5.65 -3.34
N ILE A 89 8.18 -4.40 -3.79
CA ILE A 89 8.04 -4.02 -5.21
C ILE A 89 9.02 -4.79 -6.09
N LYS A 90 10.28 -4.93 -5.64
CA LYS A 90 11.32 -5.62 -6.40
C LYS A 90 11.09 -7.13 -6.50
N GLN A 91 10.52 -7.73 -5.47
CA GLN A 91 10.27 -9.17 -5.36
C GLN A 91 8.89 -9.58 -5.89
N ALA A 92 8.06 -8.64 -6.29
CA ALA A 92 6.74 -8.93 -6.83
C ALA A 92 6.84 -9.72 -8.14
N ASP A 93 6.07 -10.78 -8.25
CA ASP A 93 5.99 -11.64 -9.45
C ASP A 93 5.37 -10.90 -10.65
N LYS A 94 4.49 -9.95 -10.36
CA LYS A 94 3.83 -9.08 -11.34
C LYS A 94 4.16 -7.61 -11.06
N PRO A 95 4.14 -6.75 -12.09
CA PRO A 95 4.42 -5.32 -11.89
C PRO A 95 3.45 -4.69 -10.89
N VAL A 96 4.01 -3.94 -9.95
CA VAL A 96 3.28 -3.19 -8.93
C VAL A 96 3.95 -1.84 -8.72
N GLU A 97 3.15 -0.83 -8.47
CA GLU A 97 3.60 0.53 -8.17
C GLU A 97 2.94 1.02 -6.88
N VAL A 98 3.67 1.81 -6.12
CA VAL A 98 3.17 2.56 -4.97
C VAL A 98 3.40 4.03 -5.23
N ASN A 99 2.38 4.86 -5.08
CA ASN A 99 2.54 6.30 -5.25
C ASN A 99 3.36 6.93 -4.11
N TYR A 100 3.85 8.15 -4.32
CA TYR A 100 4.74 8.83 -3.36
C TYR A 100 4.08 9.23 -2.05
N ASP A 101 2.76 9.36 -2.02
CA ASP A 101 1.99 9.68 -0.83
C ASP A 101 1.60 8.42 -0.04
N CYS A 102 2.02 7.23 -0.49
CA CYS A 102 1.68 5.95 0.12
C CYS A 102 0.17 5.76 0.36
N ASN A 103 -0.66 6.32 -0.50
CA ASN A 103 -2.11 6.20 -0.43
C ASN A 103 -2.73 5.52 -1.66
N GLU A 104 -1.89 5.05 -2.60
CA GLU A 104 -2.32 4.27 -3.75
C GLU A 104 -1.31 3.16 -4.08
N ILE A 105 -1.81 1.94 -4.31
CA ILE A 105 -1.06 0.80 -4.84
C ILE A 105 -1.72 0.40 -6.15
N THR A 106 -0.94 0.32 -7.23
CA THR A 106 -1.41 -0.11 -8.54
C THR A 106 -0.78 -1.45 -8.91
N TYR A 107 -1.61 -2.46 -9.14
CA TYR A 107 -1.24 -3.77 -9.68
C TYR A 107 -1.53 -3.84 -11.16
N TYR A 108 -0.58 -4.33 -11.94
CA TYR A 108 -0.75 -4.52 -13.39
C TYR A 108 -1.06 -5.97 -13.69
N VAL A 109 -2.17 -6.20 -14.38
CA VAL A 109 -2.76 -7.50 -14.68
C VAL A 109 -2.63 -7.78 -16.17
N ASP A 110 -2.15 -8.96 -16.51
CA ASP A 110 -2.12 -9.49 -17.88
C ASP A 110 -3.00 -10.74 -18.03
N ASN A 111 -3.01 -11.34 -19.21
CA ASN A 111 -3.81 -12.53 -19.51
C ASN A 111 -3.41 -13.79 -18.71
N SER A 112 -2.22 -13.80 -18.13
CA SER A 112 -1.67 -14.91 -17.36
C SER A 112 -1.74 -14.71 -15.85
N THR A 113 -2.25 -13.56 -15.39
CA THR A 113 -2.25 -13.17 -13.98
C THR A 113 -3.35 -13.89 -13.21
N GLU A 114 -2.99 -14.44 -12.05
CA GLU A 114 -3.91 -14.96 -11.05
C GLU A 114 -3.99 -14.01 -9.85
N LEU A 115 -5.14 -13.96 -9.16
CA LEU A 115 -5.28 -13.10 -7.98
C LEU A 115 -4.24 -13.42 -6.89
N MET A 116 -3.88 -14.69 -6.77
CA MET A 116 -2.89 -15.14 -5.78
C MET A 116 -1.47 -14.64 -6.03
N ASP A 117 -1.14 -14.21 -7.26
CA ASP A 117 0.18 -13.63 -7.61
C ASP A 117 0.49 -12.38 -6.79
N PHE A 118 -0.54 -11.73 -6.24
CA PHE A 118 -0.39 -10.52 -5.44
C PHE A 118 -0.45 -10.73 -3.93
N SER A 119 -0.84 -11.92 -3.46
CA SER A 119 -1.24 -12.13 -2.06
C SER A 119 -0.19 -11.69 -1.05
N TYR A 120 1.07 -12.12 -1.20
CA TYR A 120 2.15 -11.74 -0.30
C TYR A 120 2.52 -10.26 -0.43
N THR A 121 2.75 -9.80 -1.66
CA THR A 121 3.10 -8.41 -1.96
C THR A 121 2.02 -7.45 -1.47
N HIS A 122 0.74 -7.82 -1.63
CA HIS A 122 -0.39 -7.03 -1.17
C HIS A 122 -0.38 -6.82 0.34
N VAL A 123 -0.26 -7.90 1.12
CA VAL A 123 -0.24 -7.80 2.59
C VAL A 123 0.89 -6.89 3.07
N VAL A 124 2.09 -7.06 2.51
CA VAL A 124 3.25 -6.23 2.86
C VAL A 124 3.01 -4.78 2.48
N LEU A 125 2.67 -4.49 1.21
CA LEU A 125 2.54 -3.11 0.74
C LEU A 125 1.42 -2.34 1.44
N VAL A 126 0.27 -2.97 1.71
CA VAL A 126 -0.84 -2.34 2.44
C VAL A 126 -0.39 -1.96 3.86
N GLY A 127 0.28 -2.87 4.56
CA GLY A 127 0.79 -2.62 5.91
C GLY A 127 1.81 -1.49 5.93
N GLU A 128 2.84 -1.58 5.07
CA GLU A 128 3.95 -0.62 5.05
C GLU A 128 3.50 0.78 4.58
N CYS A 129 2.58 0.90 3.62
CA CYS A 129 2.03 2.19 3.23
C CYS A 129 1.29 2.88 4.38
N LYS A 130 0.47 2.15 5.14
CA LYS A 130 -0.20 2.67 6.34
C LYS A 130 0.80 3.08 7.43
N LEU A 131 1.93 2.38 7.57
CA LEU A 131 3.00 2.75 8.50
C LEU A 131 3.69 4.06 8.07
N ILE A 132 3.98 4.26 6.79
CA ILE A 132 4.54 5.53 6.28
C ILE A 132 3.60 6.70 6.58
N GLN A 133 2.29 6.55 6.33
CA GLN A 133 1.29 7.55 6.67
C GLN A 133 1.29 7.86 8.19
N ALA A 134 1.40 6.81 9.02
CA ALA A 134 1.49 6.95 10.47
C ALA A 134 2.73 7.75 10.89
N TYR A 135 3.90 7.41 10.37
CA TYR A 135 5.16 8.08 10.69
C TYR A 135 5.20 9.53 10.17
N ALA A 136 4.48 9.84 9.11
CA ALA A 136 4.25 11.21 8.63
C ALA A 136 3.30 11.99 9.55
N GLY A 137 2.59 11.32 10.45
CA GLY A 137 1.68 11.92 11.43
C GLY A 137 0.27 12.10 10.94
N ILE A 138 -0.13 11.36 9.91
CA ILE A 138 -1.54 11.29 9.50
C ILE A 138 -2.32 10.60 10.63
N PRO A 139 -3.41 11.20 11.13
CA PRO A 139 -4.25 10.63 12.18
C PRO A 139 -4.73 9.22 11.81
N TYR A 140 -4.95 8.37 12.81
CA TYR A 140 -5.32 6.97 12.58
C TYR A 140 -6.55 6.84 11.67
N ASP A 141 -7.59 7.63 11.93
CA ASP A 141 -8.88 7.57 11.23
C ASP A 141 -8.85 8.22 9.83
N GLU A 142 -7.76 8.97 9.52
CA GLU A 142 -7.56 9.61 8.21
C GLU A 142 -6.64 8.81 7.27
N ARG A 143 -6.11 7.67 7.74
CA ARG A 143 -5.24 6.81 6.92
C ARG A 143 -6.08 5.98 5.99
N GLU A 144 -5.92 6.23 4.71
CA GLU A 144 -6.65 5.54 3.64
C GLU A 144 -5.69 5.04 2.57
N LEU A 145 -6.11 4.01 1.85
CA LEU A 145 -5.36 3.42 0.77
C LEU A 145 -6.31 3.01 -0.36
N THR A 146 -6.00 3.45 -1.57
CA THR A 146 -6.66 3.01 -2.79
C THR A 146 -5.84 1.91 -3.44
N ILE A 147 -6.47 0.79 -3.79
CA ILE A 147 -5.84 -0.31 -4.53
C ILE A 147 -6.47 -0.39 -5.90
N LYS A 148 -5.65 -0.28 -6.94
CA LYS A 148 -6.06 -0.38 -8.33
C LYS A 148 -5.50 -1.63 -8.98
N PHE A 149 -6.33 -2.29 -9.78
CA PHE A 149 -5.91 -3.33 -10.71
C PHE A 149 -6.12 -2.81 -12.12
N ILE A 150 -5.05 -2.69 -12.89
CA ILE A 150 -5.06 -2.17 -14.26
C ILE A 150 -4.78 -3.32 -15.23
N TYR A 151 -5.67 -3.53 -16.19
CA TYR A 151 -5.46 -4.48 -17.27
C TYR A 151 -4.43 -3.92 -18.25
N GLN A 152 -3.23 -4.45 -18.20
CA GLN A 152 -2.05 -3.92 -18.88
C GLN A 152 -2.21 -3.80 -20.41
N PRO A 153 -2.86 -4.76 -21.13
CA PRO A 153 -3.01 -4.66 -22.58
C PRO A 153 -3.83 -3.44 -23.05
N THR A 154 -4.77 -2.95 -22.25
CA THR A 154 -5.62 -1.80 -22.62
C THR A 154 -5.37 -0.55 -21.77
N GLY A 155 -4.75 -0.71 -20.58
CA GLY A 155 -4.61 0.34 -19.59
C GLY A 155 -5.88 0.67 -18.81
N GLU A 156 -6.93 -0.16 -18.95
CA GLU A 156 -8.21 0.06 -18.27
C GLU A 156 -8.18 -0.43 -16.83
N VAL A 157 -8.84 0.31 -15.92
CA VAL A 157 -8.99 -0.09 -14.52
C VAL A 157 -10.00 -1.24 -14.43
N MET A 158 -9.57 -2.38 -13.91
CA MET A 158 -10.42 -3.54 -13.63
C MET A 158 -11.18 -3.36 -12.32
N PHE A 159 -10.43 -3.00 -11.27
CA PHE A 159 -10.97 -2.80 -9.91
C PHE A 159 -10.30 -1.60 -9.26
N GLU A 160 -11.06 -0.95 -8.39
CA GLU A 160 -10.59 0.06 -7.47
C GLU A 160 -11.20 -0.22 -6.09
N LEU A 161 -10.35 -0.46 -5.10
CA LEU A 161 -10.74 -0.78 -3.72
C LEU A 161 -10.24 0.33 -2.80
N HIS A 162 -11.12 0.80 -1.89
CA HIS A 162 -10.74 1.78 -0.89
C HIS A 162 -10.66 1.12 0.48
N ILE A 163 -9.50 1.20 1.11
CA ILE A 163 -9.21 0.60 2.42
C ILE A 163 -8.96 1.72 3.42
N THR A 164 -9.77 1.79 4.46
CA THR A 164 -9.53 2.60 5.64
C THR A 164 -9.08 1.71 6.82
N ASN A 165 -8.78 2.30 7.96
CA ASN A 165 -8.49 1.52 9.15
C ASN A 165 -9.75 0.89 9.77
N ASP A 166 -10.92 1.48 9.52
CA ASP A 166 -12.20 1.00 10.04
C ASP A 166 -12.92 0.05 9.08
N ASN A 167 -12.53 0.03 7.80
CA ASN A 167 -13.11 -0.81 6.76
C ASN A 167 -12.03 -1.66 6.11
N SER A 168 -11.73 -2.81 6.72
CA SER A 168 -10.84 -3.83 6.14
C SER A 168 -11.56 -4.79 5.18
N ASP A 169 -12.87 -4.61 4.97
CA ASP A 169 -13.74 -5.54 4.26
C ASP A 169 -13.74 -5.37 2.73
N ALA A 170 -12.87 -4.54 2.18
CA ALA A 170 -12.64 -4.48 0.74
C ALA A 170 -11.93 -5.78 0.30
N SER A 171 -12.69 -6.86 0.17
CA SER A 171 -12.20 -8.16 -0.29
C SER A 171 -12.57 -8.34 -1.77
N LEU A 172 -11.58 -8.69 -2.57
CA LEU A 172 -11.79 -9.13 -3.95
C LEU A 172 -11.73 -10.66 -3.96
N THR A 173 -12.81 -11.30 -4.38
CA THR A 173 -12.84 -12.76 -4.51
C THR A 173 -12.16 -13.22 -5.81
N LYS A 174 -11.70 -14.48 -5.81
CA LYS A 174 -11.10 -15.09 -6.99
C LYS A 174 -12.09 -15.12 -8.16
N GLU A 175 -13.33 -15.45 -7.89
CA GLU A 175 -14.40 -15.53 -8.91
C GLU A 175 -14.68 -14.17 -9.55
N GLU A 176 -14.72 -13.09 -8.76
CA GLU A 176 -14.91 -11.74 -9.28
C GLU A 176 -13.73 -11.31 -10.14
N PHE A 177 -12.49 -11.60 -9.68
CA PHE A 177 -11.28 -11.30 -10.41
C PHE A 177 -11.24 -12.02 -11.76
N GLU A 178 -11.44 -13.34 -11.77
CA GLU A 178 -11.41 -14.16 -12.99
C GLU A 178 -12.50 -13.74 -13.99
N LYS A 179 -13.72 -13.48 -13.51
CA LYS A 179 -14.81 -13.02 -14.35
C LYS A 179 -14.46 -11.68 -15.01
N LYS A 180 -13.95 -10.73 -14.25
CA LYS A 180 -13.59 -9.41 -14.79
C LYS A 180 -12.44 -9.50 -15.77
N LEU A 181 -11.42 -10.33 -15.49
CA LEU A 181 -10.31 -10.55 -16.39
C LEU A 181 -10.78 -11.14 -17.73
N GLU A 182 -11.74 -12.06 -17.72
CA GLU A 182 -12.30 -12.62 -18.94
C GLU A 182 -13.09 -11.59 -19.76
N GLU A 183 -13.87 -10.70 -19.10
CA GLU A 183 -14.55 -9.57 -19.75
C GLU A 183 -13.52 -8.66 -20.47
N MET A 184 -12.40 -8.35 -19.81
CA MET A 184 -11.34 -7.49 -20.36
C MET A 184 -10.68 -8.15 -21.60
N LYS A 185 -10.39 -9.46 -21.55
CA LYS A 185 -9.86 -10.23 -22.70
C LYS A 185 -10.79 -10.20 -23.90
N GLN A 186 -12.08 -10.38 -23.67
CA GLN A 186 -13.08 -10.33 -24.75
C GLN A 186 -13.18 -8.93 -25.37
N GLY A 187 -13.12 -7.88 -24.56
CA GLY A 187 -13.08 -6.48 -25.01
C GLY A 187 -11.84 -6.17 -25.86
N GLU A 188 -10.67 -6.63 -25.44
CA GLU A 188 -9.42 -6.49 -26.21
C GLU A 188 -9.53 -7.16 -27.59
N GLN A 189 -10.02 -8.41 -27.65
CA GLN A 189 -10.18 -9.15 -28.91
C GLN A 189 -11.18 -8.46 -29.85
N ALA A 190 -12.27 -7.93 -29.31
CA ALA A 190 -13.26 -7.16 -30.10
C ALA A 190 -12.65 -5.86 -30.65
N GLY A 191 -11.88 -5.13 -29.83
CA GLY A 191 -11.17 -3.91 -30.23
C GLY A 191 -10.11 -4.15 -31.32
N ILE A 192 -9.39 -5.26 -31.26
CA ILE A 192 -8.42 -5.66 -32.29
C ILE A 192 -9.16 -5.95 -33.61
N ARG A 193 -10.30 -6.65 -33.57
CA ARG A 193 -11.09 -6.92 -34.77
C ARG A 193 -11.58 -5.65 -35.46
N VAL A 194 -12.06 -4.68 -34.70
CA VAL A 194 -12.53 -3.38 -35.25
C VAL A 194 -11.38 -2.59 -35.89
N ARG A 195 -10.19 -2.56 -35.27
CA ARG A 195 -9.02 -1.90 -35.86
C ARG A 195 -8.51 -2.56 -37.13
N HIS A 196 -8.66 -3.87 -37.25
CA HIS A 196 -8.27 -4.60 -38.46
C HIS A 196 -9.23 -4.34 -39.64
N ILE A 197 -10.54 -4.26 -39.37
CA ILE A 197 -11.55 -3.94 -40.37
C ILE A 197 -11.41 -2.50 -40.88
N SER A 198 -11.06 -1.55 -40.01
CA SER A 198 -10.86 -0.15 -40.38
C SER A 198 -9.59 0.14 -41.21
N ARG A 199 -8.70 -0.83 -41.39
CA ARG A 199 -7.44 -0.73 -42.16
C ARG A 199 -7.47 -1.49 -43.49
N MET A 200 -8.56 -2.08 -43.84
CA MET A 200 -8.73 -2.66 -45.19
C MET A 200 -9.16 -1.56 -46.17
N PRO A 201 -8.41 -1.34 -47.27
CA PRO A 201 -8.70 -0.31 -48.26
C PRO A 201 -9.98 -0.59 -49.02
#